data_91b658075a62dee6895d2fa9d8bc401a
#
_entry.id   91b658075a62dee6895d2fa9d8bc401a
#
_cell.length_a   1.000
_cell.length_b   1.000
_cell.length_c   1.000
_cell.angle_alpha   90.00
_cell.angle_beta   90.00
_cell.angle_gamma   90.00
#
_symmetry.space_group_name_H-M   'P 1'
#
loop_
_entity.id
_entity.type
_entity.pdbx_description
1 polymer ?
#
loop_
_entity_poly.entity_id
_entity_poly.type
_entity_poly.pdbx_seq_one_letter_code
_entity_poly.pdbx_strand_id
1 'polypeptide(L)'
;MKSIIMIGKQYIFKSRLVSGDIIFKYDLNGFLREVIFPERLSLSHYVWIGKYLPYNESIITKMKKSRAAFSIEEIPTDLSFNRFWTDYKYKVGKKKMAENIWNRMSLSDRVKALTYIPKYLDHVKRTGHDQAYPTTYLNQRYFDT
;
A
#
# COMPACT_ATOMS: atom_id res chain seq x y z
N MET A 1 -32.02 -1.52 -13.93
CA MET A 1 -31.24 -2.25 -12.93
C MET A 1 -29.83 -1.69 -12.86
N LYS A 2 -29.40 -1.27 -11.68
CA LYS A 2 -27.99 -0.90 -11.51
C LYS A 2 -27.15 -2.18 -11.52
N SER A 3 -26.26 -2.32 -12.49
CA SER A 3 -25.27 -3.40 -12.45
C SER A 3 -24.32 -3.17 -11.29
N ILE A 4 -24.14 -4.15 -10.43
CA ILE A 4 -23.13 -4.13 -9.38
C ILE A 4 -21.79 -4.39 -10.03
N ILE A 5 -20.91 -3.37 -10.03
CA ILE A 5 -19.56 -3.52 -10.52
C ILE A 5 -18.72 -4.01 -9.36
N MET A 6 -18.21 -5.23 -9.46
CA MET A 6 -17.32 -5.77 -8.45
C MET A 6 -15.93 -5.18 -8.64
N ILE A 7 -15.37 -4.65 -7.56
CA ILE A 7 -14.01 -4.15 -7.55
C ILE A 7 -13.05 -5.34 -7.41
N GLY A 8 -12.10 -5.40 -8.33
CA GLY A 8 -10.99 -6.35 -8.27
C GLY A 8 -9.82 -5.78 -7.50
N LYS A 9 -8.69 -5.61 -8.17
CA LYS A 9 -7.47 -5.10 -7.53
C LYS A 9 -7.47 -3.59 -7.39
N GLN A 10 -6.78 -3.11 -6.36
CA GLN A 10 -6.55 -1.70 -6.11
C GLN A 10 -5.05 -1.45 -5.98
N TYR A 11 -4.61 -0.29 -6.45
CA TYR A 11 -3.20 0.10 -6.42
C TYR A 11 -3.04 1.49 -5.85
N ILE A 12 -1.97 1.69 -5.07
CA ILE A 12 -1.54 3.01 -4.61
C ILE A 12 -0.44 3.51 -5.52
N PHE A 13 -0.62 4.69 -6.05
CA PHE A 13 0.38 5.41 -6.81
C PHE A 13 0.93 6.57 -5.97
N LYS A 14 2.25 6.62 -5.84
CA LYS A 14 2.99 7.71 -5.17
C LYS A 14 3.96 8.36 -6.14
N SER A 15 3.98 9.68 -6.16
CA SER A 15 4.92 10.46 -6.94
C SER A 15 5.51 11.58 -6.10
N ARG A 16 6.74 11.98 -6.38
CA ARG A 16 7.36 13.16 -5.76
C ARG A 16 6.64 14.46 -6.11
N LEU A 17 5.90 14.46 -7.22
CA LEU A 17 5.20 15.64 -7.72
C LEU A 17 3.85 15.87 -7.04
N VAL A 18 3.30 14.84 -6.40
CA VAL A 18 1.97 14.88 -5.78
C VAL A 18 2.10 14.50 -4.32
N SER A 19 1.63 15.37 -3.43
CA SER A 19 1.52 15.05 -2.00
C SER A 19 0.35 14.11 -1.77
N GLY A 20 0.60 13.00 -1.06
CA GLY A 20 -0.42 12.00 -0.77
C GLY A 20 -0.50 10.88 -1.81
N ASP A 21 -1.47 10.01 -1.63
CA ASP A 21 -1.62 8.77 -2.40
C ASP A 21 -2.76 8.88 -3.41
N ILE A 22 -2.50 8.49 -4.65
CA ILE A 22 -3.54 8.32 -5.67
C ILE A 22 -3.91 6.84 -5.70
N ILE A 23 -5.19 6.53 -5.64
CA ILE A 23 -5.69 5.15 -5.64
C ILE A 23 -6.37 4.86 -6.96
N PHE A 24 -5.94 3.80 -7.62
CA PHE A 24 -6.59 3.27 -8.83
C PHE A 24 -7.33 2.00 -8.48
N LYS A 25 -8.61 1.93 -8.81
CA LYS A 25 -9.45 0.73 -8.60
C LYS A 25 -9.89 0.14 -9.93
N TYR A 26 -9.67 -1.15 -10.06
CA TYR A 26 -9.97 -1.91 -11.28
C TYR A 26 -11.13 -2.87 -11.05
N ASP A 27 -11.84 -3.21 -12.12
CA ASP A 27 -12.82 -4.29 -12.06
C ASP A 27 -12.14 -5.67 -12.20
N LEU A 28 -12.94 -6.72 -12.14
CA LEU A 28 -12.43 -8.10 -12.23
C LEU A 28 -11.80 -8.43 -13.60
N ASN A 29 -12.09 -7.64 -14.62
CA ASN A 29 -11.51 -7.78 -15.97
C ASN A 29 -10.25 -6.93 -16.17
N GLY A 30 -9.83 -6.20 -15.15
CA GLY A 30 -8.61 -5.39 -15.18
C GLY A 30 -8.79 -4.00 -15.80
N PHE A 31 -10.01 -3.53 -15.96
CA PHE A 31 -10.27 -2.17 -16.46
C PHE A 31 -10.45 -1.18 -15.31
N LEU A 32 -9.90 0.02 -15.48
CA LEU A 32 -9.99 1.08 -14.49
C LEU A 32 -11.44 1.54 -14.30
N ARG A 33 -11.89 1.57 -13.05
CA ARG A 33 -13.24 1.95 -12.69
C ARG A 33 -13.30 3.22 -11.85
N GLU A 34 -12.29 3.48 -11.02
CA GLU A 34 -12.29 4.62 -10.11
C GLU A 34 -10.86 5.09 -9.86
N VAL A 35 -10.70 6.41 -9.77
CA VAL A 35 -9.46 7.06 -9.35
C VAL A 35 -9.79 7.96 -8.16
N ILE A 36 -9.08 7.80 -7.07
CA ILE A 36 -9.24 8.64 -5.88
C ILE A 36 -7.99 9.50 -5.73
N PHE A 37 -8.18 10.81 -5.70
CA PHE A 37 -7.10 11.76 -5.46
C PHE A 37 -7.05 12.13 -3.97
N PRO A 38 -5.83 12.33 -3.41
CA PRO A 38 -5.67 12.64 -1.98
C PRO A 38 -6.22 14.03 -1.63
N GLU A 39 -6.13 14.96 -2.58
CA GLU A 39 -6.59 16.33 -2.45
C GLU A 39 -6.75 16.94 -3.84
N ARG A 40 -7.17 18.19 -3.88
CA ARG A 40 -7.26 18.92 -5.14
C ARG A 40 -5.87 19.15 -5.73
N LEU A 41 -5.63 18.63 -6.91
CA LEU A 41 -4.36 18.79 -7.63
C LEU A 41 -4.38 20.03 -8.52
N SER A 42 -3.20 20.48 -8.94
CA SER A 42 -3.09 21.52 -9.98
C SER A 42 -3.54 20.96 -11.34
N LEU A 43 -3.96 21.85 -12.23
CA LEU A 43 -4.36 21.45 -13.57
C LEU A 43 -3.25 20.69 -14.32
N SER A 44 -2.00 21.11 -14.17
CA SER A 44 -0.86 20.44 -14.80
C SER A 44 -0.69 19.00 -14.30
N HIS A 45 -0.96 18.73 -13.02
CA HIS A 45 -0.93 17.38 -12.47
C HIS A 45 -2.06 16.52 -13.04
N TYR A 46 -3.28 17.05 -13.17
CA TYR A 46 -4.39 16.32 -13.79
C TYR A 46 -4.11 15.99 -15.25
N VAL A 47 -3.53 16.93 -16.01
CA VAL A 47 -3.16 16.71 -17.42
C VAL A 47 -2.13 15.60 -17.53
N TRP A 48 -1.10 15.62 -16.69
CA TRP A 48 -0.06 14.59 -16.67
C TRP A 48 -0.62 13.20 -16.33
N ILE A 49 -1.46 13.12 -15.29
CA ILE A 49 -2.12 11.87 -14.89
C ILE A 49 -3.01 11.34 -16.03
N GLY A 50 -3.79 12.21 -16.65
CA GLY A 50 -4.66 11.83 -17.78
C GLY A 50 -3.88 11.27 -18.96
N LYS A 51 -2.70 11.84 -19.24
CA LYS A 51 -1.83 11.38 -20.33
C LYS A 51 -1.29 9.97 -20.10
N TYR A 52 -0.97 9.62 -18.86
CA TYR A 52 -0.37 8.33 -18.51
C TYR A 52 -1.33 7.42 -17.73
N LEU A 53 -2.64 7.68 -17.83
CA LEU A 53 -3.65 6.97 -17.07
C LEU A 53 -3.58 5.45 -17.34
N PRO A 54 -3.39 4.64 -16.30
CA PRO A 54 -3.35 3.18 -16.45
C PRO A 54 -4.77 2.61 -16.55
N TYR A 55 -5.40 2.75 -17.70
CA TYR A 55 -6.78 2.32 -17.92
C TYR A 55 -6.98 0.79 -17.88
N ASN A 56 -5.89 0.02 -17.92
CA ASN A 56 -5.89 -1.44 -17.78
C ASN A 56 -4.73 -1.86 -16.89
N GLU A 57 -4.93 -2.94 -16.11
CA GLU A 57 -3.88 -3.44 -15.19
C GLU A 57 -2.57 -3.81 -15.88
N SER A 58 -2.61 -4.20 -17.15
CA SER A 58 -1.39 -4.50 -17.91
C SER A 58 -0.45 -3.30 -18.00
N ILE A 59 -0.98 -2.08 -17.97
CA ILE A 59 -0.20 -0.84 -17.97
C ILE A 59 0.55 -0.66 -16.65
N ILE A 60 -0.05 -1.06 -15.53
CA ILE A 60 0.60 -1.05 -14.21
C ILE A 60 1.90 -1.86 -14.24
N THR A 61 1.87 -3.04 -14.83
CA THR A 61 3.06 -3.89 -14.95
C THR A 61 4.17 -3.20 -15.76
N LYS A 62 3.82 -2.52 -16.83
CA LYS A 62 4.77 -1.74 -17.63
C LYS A 62 5.31 -0.53 -16.86
N MET A 63 4.47 0.16 -16.11
CA MET A 63 4.86 1.31 -15.30
C MET A 63 5.84 0.93 -14.19
N LYS A 64 5.63 -0.22 -13.54
CA LYS A 64 6.55 -0.73 -12.49
C LYS A 64 7.95 -0.99 -13.02
N LYS A 65 8.10 -1.31 -14.29
CA LYS A 65 9.40 -1.54 -14.94
C LYS A 65 10.08 -0.26 -15.36
N SER A 66 9.38 0.86 -15.39
CA SER A 66 9.98 2.14 -15.75
C SER A 66 10.78 2.71 -14.58
N ARG A 67 11.84 3.50 -14.90
CA ARG A 67 12.66 4.18 -13.90
C ARG A 67 12.11 5.56 -13.52
N ALA A 68 10.81 5.76 -13.65
CA ALA A 68 10.19 7.03 -13.31
C ALA A 68 10.19 7.28 -11.80
N ALA A 69 10.05 8.57 -11.41
CA ALA A 69 10.07 9.00 -10.01
C ALA A 69 8.72 8.77 -9.32
N PHE A 70 8.16 7.58 -9.48
CA PHE A 70 6.92 7.16 -8.83
C PHE A 70 7.00 5.70 -8.39
N SER A 71 6.15 5.33 -7.44
CA SER A 71 5.97 3.95 -7.02
C SER A 71 4.52 3.54 -7.15
N ILE A 72 4.29 2.27 -7.48
CA ILE A 72 2.95 1.67 -7.56
C ILE A 72 2.99 0.38 -6.74
N GLU A 73 2.07 0.26 -5.79
CA GLU A 73 1.94 -0.93 -4.96
C GLU A 73 0.50 -1.43 -4.96
N GLU A 74 0.31 -2.74 -5.06
CA GLU A 74 -1.01 -3.35 -4.92
C GLU A 74 -1.46 -3.26 -3.47
N ILE A 75 -2.72 -2.85 -3.25
CA ILE A 75 -3.34 -2.86 -1.93
C ILE A 75 -3.78 -4.29 -1.62
N PRO A 76 -3.29 -4.92 -0.54
CA PRO A 76 -3.77 -6.23 -0.14
C PRO A 76 -5.28 -6.25 0.07
N THR A 77 -5.93 -7.33 -0.25
CA THR A 77 -7.38 -7.49 -0.10
C THR A 77 -7.81 -7.33 1.36
N ASP A 78 -6.99 -7.84 2.28
CA ASP A 78 -7.17 -7.64 3.72
C ASP A 78 -6.03 -6.78 4.26
N LEU A 79 -6.34 -5.55 4.62
CA LEU A 79 -5.40 -4.58 5.21
C LEU A 79 -5.81 -4.26 6.66
N SER A 80 -6.51 -5.17 7.31
CA SER A 80 -6.93 -5.01 8.71
C SER A 80 -5.75 -5.14 9.68
N PHE A 81 -5.92 -4.58 10.88
CA PHE A 81 -4.97 -4.79 11.96
C PHE A 81 -4.83 -6.28 12.31
N ASN A 82 -5.92 -7.04 12.26
CA ASN A 82 -5.88 -8.48 12.53
C ASN A 82 -4.97 -9.22 11.54
N ARG A 83 -4.95 -8.81 10.28
CA ARG A 83 -4.04 -9.38 9.29
C ARG A 83 -2.58 -9.08 9.66
N PHE A 84 -2.28 -7.83 9.99
CA PHE A 84 -0.93 -7.45 10.46
C PHE A 84 -0.52 -8.24 11.70
N TRP A 85 -1.39 -8.29 12.71
CA TRP A 85 -1.12 -8.98 13.98
C TRP A 85 -0.86 -10.46 13.77
N THR A 86 -1.60 -11.11 12.89
CA THR A 86 -1.44 -12.53 12.56
C THR A 86 -0.16 -12.78 11.76
N ASP A 87 0.10 -11.97 10.73
CA ASP A 87 1.25 -12.16 9.85
C ASP A 87 2.59 -11.85 10.53
N TYR A 88 2.59 -10.94 11.48
CA TYR A 88 3.80 -10.56 12.20
C TYR A 88 4.34 -11.68 13.09
N LYS A 89 3.50 -12.62 13.51
CA LYS A 89 3.85 -13.86 14.23
C LYS A 89 4.57 -13.69 15.56
N TYR A 90 4.53 -12.51 16.18
CA TYR A 90 5.14 -12.25 17.47
C TYR A 90 4.17 -11.47 18.35
N LYS A 91 3.31 -12.22 19.03
CA LYS A 91 2.19 -11.66 19.80
C LYS A 91 2.61 -11.25 21.21
N VAL A 92 3.69 -10.49 21.32
CA VAL A 92 4.20 -9.98 22.60
C VAL A 92 3.99 -8.47 22.65
N GLY A 93 3.72 -7.99 23.86
CA GLY A 93 3.45 -6.58 24.11
C GLY A 93 1.96 -6.26 24.10
N LYS A 94 1.66 -4.97 24.12
CA LYS A 94 0.28 -4.49 24.25
C LYS A 94 -0.40 -4.43 22.88
N LYS A 95 -1.21 -5.42 22.57
CA LYS A 95 -1.96 -5.49 21.32
C LYS A 95 -2.72 -4.19 21.01
N LYS A 96 -3.37 -3.62 22.02
CA LYS A 96 -4.14 -2.37 21.85
C LYS A 96 -3.27 -1.19 21.44
N MET A 97 -2.04 -1.10 21.96
CA MET A 97 -1.10 -0.06 21.54
C MET A 97 -0.73 -0.20 20.05
N ALA A 98 -0.43 -1.43 19.63
CA ALA A 98 -0.14 -1.69 18.21
C ALA A 98 -1.32 -1.35 17.31
N GLU A 99 -2.54 -1.72 17.73
CA GLU A 99 -3.76 -1.39 17.00
C GLU A 99 -3.97 0.12 16.88
N ASN A 100 -3.74 0.87 17.95
CA ASN A 100 -3.84 2.33 17.92
C ASN A 100 -2.83 2.97 16.97
N ILE A 101 -1.62 2.44 16.92
CA ILE A 101 -0.61 2.89 15.95
C ILE A 101 -1.08 2.61 14.54
N TRP A 102 -1.52 1.37 14.28
CA TRP A 102 -2.03 0.94 12.98
C TRP A 102 -3.16 1.85 12.48
N ASN A 103 -4.11 2.17 13.35
CA ASN A 103 -5.27 2.99 13.00
C ASN A 103 -4.91 4.45 12.65
N ARG A 104 -3.77 4.94 13.13
CA ARG A 104 -3.26 6.28 12.80
C ARG A 104 -2.36 6.32 11.57
N MET A 105 -1.95 5.17 11.07
CA MET A 105 -1.08 5.09 9.90
C MET A 105 -1.85 5.42 8.62
N SER A 106 -1.14 5.99 7.65
CA SER A 106 -1.68 6.18 6.31
C SER A 106 -1.94 4.83 5.63
N LEU A 107 -2.80 4.81 4.62
CA LEU A 107 -3.04 3.61 3.81
C LEU A 107 -1.74 3.07 3.21
N SER A 108 -0.92 3.93 2.65
CA SER A 108 0.38 3.58 2.08
C SER A 108 1.31 2.93 3.10
N ASP A 109 1.38 3.49 4.31
CA ASP A 109 2.23 2.94 5.37
C ASP A 109 1.74 1.57 5.84
N ARG A 110 0.42 1.38 5.95
CA ARG A 110 -0.14 0.06 6.28
C ARG A 110 0.20 -0.99 5.24
N VAL A 111 0.10 -0.64 3.95
CA VAL A 111 0.48 -1.54 2.85
C VAL A 111 1.95 -1.91 2.96
N LYS A 112 2.83 -0.93 3.13
CA LYS A 112 4.28 -1.18 3.30
C LYS A 112 4.57 -2.05 4.52
N ALA A 113 3.97 -1.71 5.66
CA ALA A 113 4.17 -2.44 6.90
C ALA A 113 3.77 -3.91 6.76
N LEU A 114 2.64 -4.17 6.09
CA LEU A 114 2.17 -5.53 5.88
C LEU A 114 3.01 -6.30 4.85
N THR A 115 3.32 -5.68 3.74
CA THR A 115 4.06 -6.35 2.64
C THR A 115 5.53 -6.60 2.95
N TYR A 116 6.13 -5.82 3.85
CA TYR A 116 7.52 -6.00 4.26
C TYR A 116 7.72 -7.12 5.29
N ILE A 117 6.68 -7.56 5.99
CA ILE A 117 6.79 -8.58 7.06
C ILE A 117 7.57 -9.83 6.63
N PRO A 118 7.28 -10.48 5.50
CA PRO A 118 8.03 -11.68 5.11
C PRO A 118 9.54 -11.44 4.98
N LYS A 119 9.91 -10.31 4.40
CA LYS A 119 11.32 -9.91 4.24
C LYS A 119 11.98 -9.64 5.59
N TYR A 120 11.27 -8.97 6.49
CA TYR A 120 11.75 -8.68 7.84
C TYR A 120 11.95 -9.97 8.64
N LEU A 121 10.98 -10.89 8.62
CA LEU A 121 11.06 -12.16 9.34
C LEU A 121 12.21 -13.03 8.80
N ASP A 122 12.41 -13.03 7.50
CA ASP A 122 13.55 -13.71 6.88
C ASP A 122 14.89 -13.13 7.35
N HIS A 123 14.99 -11.81 7.41
CA HIS A 123 16.17 -11.11 7.92
C HIS A 123 16.47 -11.49 9.37
N VAL A 124 15.46 -11.47 10.25
CA VAL A 124 15.57 -11.86 11.66
C VAL A 124 16.08 -13.31 11.76
N LYS A 125 15.51 -14.21 10.98
CA LYS A 125 15.90 -15.62 10.97
C LYS A 125 17.35 -15.83 10.52
N ARG A 126 17.79 -15.10 9.48
CA ARG A 126 19.15 -15.23 8.95
C ARG A 126 20.21 -14.63 9.87
N THR A 127 19.89 -13.52 10.53
CA THR A 127 20.87 -12.80 11.37
C THR A 127 20.89 -13.30 12.81
N GLY A 128 19.86 -14.05 13.26
CA GLY A 128 19.71 -14.49 14.64
C GLY A 128 19.38 -13.37 15.62
N HIS A 129 19.05 -12.17 15.13
CA HIS A 129 18.58 -11.08 15.98
C HIS A 129 17.19 -11.35 16.54
N ASP A 130 16.88 -10.75 17.68
CA ASP A 130 15.55 -10.84 18.24
C ASP A 130 14.55 -10.07 17.37
N GLN A 131 13.38 -10.65 17.19
CA GLN A 131 12.28 -9.98 16.50
C GLN A 131 11.78 -8.82 17.37
N ALA A 132 11.66 -7.62 16.78
CA ALA A 132 11.14 -6.45 17.49
C ALA A 132 9.67 -6.66 17.90
N TYR A 133 9.24 -5.99 18.95
CA TYR A 133 7.82 -5.95 19.28
C TYR A 133 7.02 -5.31 18.12
N PRO A 134 5.76 -5.71 17.93
CA PRO A 134 4.92 -5.11 16.88
C PRO A 134 4.85 -3.59 16.96
N THR A 135 4.75 -3.02 18.17
CA THR A 135 4.77 -1.57 18.37
C THR A 135 6.08 -0.94 17.94
N THR A 136 7.20 -1.58 18.21
CA THR A 136 8.52 -1.11 17.80
C THR A 136 8.68 -1.15 16.29
N TYR A 137 8.27 -2.24 15.65
CA TYR A 137 8.28 -2.40 14.21
C TYR A 137 7.51 -1.26 13.51
N LEU A 138 6.33 -0.94 14.00
CA LEU A 138 5.48 0.12 13.43
C LEU A 138 6.04 1.52 13.74
N ASN A 139 6.39 1.81 15.00
CA ASN A 139 6.88 3.13 15.40
C ASN A 139 8.24 3.49 14.80
N GLN A 140 9.14 2.53 14.75
CA GLN A 140 10.48 2.71 14.17
C GLN A 140 10.48 2.56 12.66
N ARG A 141 9.33 2.28 12.06
CA ARG A 141 9.16 2.18 10.61
C ARG A 141 10.16 1.24 9.94
N TYR A 142 10.30 0.02 10.46
CA TYR A 142 11.24 -0.97 9.91
C TYR A 142 10.96 -1.33 8.44
N PHE A 143 9.76 -1.04 7.96
CA PHE A 143 9.32 -1.23 6.58
C PHE A 143 9.77 -0.11 5.61
N ASP A 144 10.37 0.94 6.12
CA ASP A 144 10.90 2.06 5.32
C ASP A 144 12.36 1.79 4.93
N THR A 145 12.54 0.95 3.94
CA THR A 145 13.89 0.61 3.42
C THR A 145 14.03 0.93 1.95
#